data_c23efce189b6f2204d3e3bad198acecb
#
_entry.id   c23efce189b6f2204d3e3bad198acecb
#
_cell.length_a   1.000
_cell.length_b   1.000
_cell.length_c   1.000
_cell.angle_alpha   90.00
_cell.angle_beta   90.00
_cell.angle_gamma   90.00
#
_symmetry.space_group_name_H-M   'P 1'
#
loop_
_entity.id
_entity.type
_entity.pdbx_description
1 polymer ?
#
loop_
_entity_poly.entity_id
_entity_poly.type
_entity_poly.pdbx_seq_one_letter_code
_entity_poly.pdbx_strand_id
1 'polypeptide(L)'
;MLKDDRFQGLFVPHVTPFTPSGELDLKSLERLARHLIACKGVAGLVSCARIGEGPVLRLEEKREVYKVAGDIAREANKIHIAAVMPQSTAEGIAVMRELEGLPVDAAMIFPPLLFAWGKVGGELKCRFFEEVAAASNLPIVLFQVPVASYAYDPETVCRIGRLEKVVAYKEASFNINLFTETMRQLEAERSEMAVLTGNDRFVAESYMLGARGALIGVANLATAKWGAIDRAGRAEDYREAMRIQRELGELKELVFSEPIVEAVARIKIILRHEGLIASAAVRRPQLGVTEEEEKRLVASYGRILEKVSAPERGDHGASPL
;
A
#
# COMPACT_ATOMS: atom_id res chain seq x y z
N MET A 1 14.78 3.82 -18.34
CA MET A 1 14.35 2.41 -18.12
C MET A 1 14.23 2.22 -16.63
N LEU A 2 13.30 1.39 -16.11
CA LEU A 2 13.23 1.13 -14.66
C LEU A 2 14.32 0.13 -14.24
N LYS A 3 14.81 0.23 -13.00
CA LYS A 3 15.74 -0.75 -12.41
C LYS A 3 15.15 -2.15 -12.35
N ASP A 4 13.83 -2.22 -12.11
CA ASP A 4 13.08 -3.48 -12.11
C ASP A 4 11.64 -3.20 -12.59
N ASP A 5 11.32 -3.66 -13.78
CA ASP A 5 10.03 -3.44 -14.43
C ASP A 5 8.86 -4.18 -13.74
N ARG A 6 9.16 -5.09 -12.81
CA ARG A 6 8.14 -5.79 -12.02
C ARG A 6 7.44 -4.87 -11.03
N PHE A 7 8.07 -3.75 -10.64
CA PHE A 7 7.50 -2.77 -9.69
C PHE A 7 6.62 -1.73 -10.37
N GLN A 8 5.68 -2.21 -11.20
CA GLN A 8 4.63 -1.42 -11.84
C GLN A 8 3.27 -2.09 -11.59
N GLY A 9 2.20 -1.31 -11.52
CA GLY A 9 0.87 -1.83 -11.29
C GLY A 9 0.35 -1.63 -9.86
N LEU A 10 -0.76 -2.28 -9.53
CA LEU A 10 -1.38 -2.17 -8.22
C LEU A 10 -0.79 -3.21 -7.25
N PHE A 11 -0.22 -2.73 -6.15
CA PHE A 11 0.20 -3.54 -5.01
C PHE A 11 -0.80 -3.37 -3.86
N VAL A 12 -1.32 -4.47 -3.33
CA VAL A 12 -2.34 -4.43 -2.28
C VAL A 12 -1.72 -4.77 -0.92
N PRO A 13 -1.63 -3.80 0.01
CA PRO A 13 -1.23 -4.07 1.38
C PRO A 13 -2.40 -4.70 2.13
N HIS A 14 -2.49 -6.04 2.10
CA HIS A 14 -3.61 -6.76 2.66
C HIS A 14 -3.69 -6.64 4.19
N VAL A 15 -4.91 -6.70 4.75
CA VAL A 15 -5.10 -6.84 6.19
C VAL A 15 -4.61 -8.20 6.68
N THR A 16 -4.24 -8.30 7.96
CA THR A 16 -3.95 -9.59 8.61
C THR A 16 -5.19 -10.04 9.37
N PRO A 17 -5.89 -11.10 8.95
CA PRO A 17 -7.05 -11.61 9.64
C PRO A 17 -6.67 -12.25 10.99
N PHE A 18 -7.51 -12.01 11.99
CA PHE A 18 -7.40 -12.63 13.31
C PHE A 18 -8.69 -13.35 13.68
N THR A 19 -8.58 -14.39 14.51
CA THR A 19 -9.72 -14.98 15.19
C THR A 19 -10.33 -13.99 16.19
N PRO A 20 -11.52 -14.22 16.71
CA PRO A 20 -12.08 -13.40 17.78
C PRO A 20 -11.22 -13.34 19.06
N SER A 21 -10.38 -14.36 19.28
CA SER A 21 -9.39 -14.40 20.39
C SER A 21 -8.10 -13.62 20.09
N GLY A 22 -7.93 -13.09 18.86
CA GLY A 22 -6.74 -12.34 18.48
C GLY A 22 -5.58 -13.17 17.92
N GLU A 23 -5.75 -14.48 17.72
CA GLU A 23 -4.76 -15.33 17.05
C GLU A 23 -4.81 -15.13 15.53
N LEU A 24 -3.72 -15.50 14.82
CA LEU A 24 -3.70 -15.46 13.36
C LEU A 24 -4.77 -16.40 12.77
N ASP A 25 -5.55 -15.89 11.82
CA ASP A 25 -6.46 -16.69 11.00
C ASP A 25 -5.85 -16.88 9.59
N LEU A 26 -4.95 -17.85 9.48
CA LEU A 26 -4.26 -18.16 8.23
C LEU A 26 -5.20 -18.64 7.13
N LYS A 27 -6.33 -19.28 7.47
CA LYS A 27 -7.32 -19.71 6.47
C LYS A 27 -8.03 -18.52 5.82
N SER A 28 -8.40 -17.53 6.62
CA SER A 28 -8.94 -16.26 6.10
C SER A 28 -7.88 -15.47 5.33
N LEU A 29 -6.62 -15.48 5.79
CA LEU A 29 -5.52 -14.85 5.08
C LEU A 29 -5.33 -15.46 3.68
N GLU A 30 -5.30 -16.79 3.59
CA GLU A 30 -5.17 -17.49 2.31
C GLU A 30 -6.32 -17.12 1.36
N ARG A 31 -7.57 -17.19 1.82
CA ARG A 31 -8.74 -16.83 1.02
C ARG A 31 -8.68 -15.39 0.52
N LEU A 32 -8.35 -14.44 1.42
CA LEU A 32 -8.21 -13.03 1.08
C LEU A 32 -7.07 -12.81 0.07
N ALA A 33 -5.90 -13.38 0.31
CA ALA A 33 -4.74 -13.23 -0.58
C ALA A 33 -5.03 -13.77 -1.98
N ARG A 34 -5.67 -14.94 -2.10
CA ARG A 34 -6.10 -15.52 -3.39
C ARG A 34 -7.12 -14.63 -4.09
N HIS A 35 -8.08 -14.08 -3.35
CA HIS A 35 -9.06 -13.14 -3.92
C HIS A 35 -8.38 -11.88 -4.47
N LEU A 36 -7.54 -11.23 -3.68
CA LEU A 36 -6.86 -9.98 -4.07
C LEU A 36 -5.93 -10.19 -5.26
N ILE A 37 -5.11 -11.25 -5.23
CA ILE A 37 -4.11 -11.50 -6.27
C ILE A 37 -4.74 -11.87 -7.61
N ALA A 38 -5.94 -12.46 -7.61
CA ALA A 38 -6.68 -12.81 -8.81
C ALA A 38 -7.30 -11.60 -9.53
N CYS A 39 -7.44 -10.46 -8.85
CA CYS A 39 -8.01 -9.26 -9.43
C CYS A 39 -7.13 -8.72 -10.57
N LYS A 40 -7.77 -8.36 -11.69
CA LYS A 40 -7.08 -7.80 -12.87
C LYS A 40 -6.44 -6.45 -12.51
N GLY A 41 -5.15 -6.30 -12.82
CA GLY A 41 -4.38 -5.09 -12.53
C GLY A 41 -3.56 -5.18 -11.24
N VAL A 42 -3.81 -6.17 -10.37
CA VAL A 42 -2.95 -6.41 -9.20
C VAL A 42 -1.63 -7.01 -9.65
N ALA A 43 -0.53 -6.32 -9.33
CA ALA A 43 0.85 -6.73 -9.60
C ALA A 43 1.47 -7.50 -8.44
N GLY A 44 0.95 -7.32 -7.22
CA GLY A 44 1.50 -8.00 -6.07
C GLY A 44 0.75 -7.74 -4.76
N LEU A 45 1.19 -8.45 -3.72
CA LEU A 45 0.72 -8.31 -2.34
C LEU A 45 1.79 -7.67 -1.46
N VAL A 46 1.36 -6.95 -0.44
CA VAL A 46 2.26 -6.39 0.57
C VAL A 46 1.79 -6.86 1.95
N SER A 47 2.65 -7.57 2.67
CA SER A 47 2.34 -8.13 3.98
C SER A 47 2.89 -7.28 5.12
N CYS A 48 2.21 -7.31 6.26
CA CYS A 48 2.65 -6.72 7.53
C CYS A 48 2.92 -5.21 7.47
N ALA A 49 2.32 -4.49 6.50
CA ALA A 49 2.33 -3.03 6.48
C ALA A 49 1.41 -2.46 7.59
N ARG A 50 1.19 -1.13 7.62
CA ARG A 50 0.29 -0.52 8.60
C ARG A 50 -1.13 -1.11 8.52
N ILE A 51 -1.68 -1.27 7.32
CA ILE A 51 -3.01 -1.87 7.09
C ILE A 51 -3.01 -3.35 7.51
N GLY A 52 -1.89 -4.06 7.37
CA GLY A 52 -1.71 -5.43 7.81
C GLY A 52 -1.34 -5.56 9.30
N GLU A 53 -1.49 -4.48 10.09
CA GLU A 53 -1.21 -4.47 11.53
C GLU A 53 0.21 -4.97 11.90
N GLY A 54 1.17 -4.75 11.02
CA GLY A 54 2.57 -5.20 11.19
C GLY A 54 3.22 -4.82 12.53
N PRO A 55 2.97 -3.62 13.10
CA PRO A 55 3.54 -3.21 14.39
C PRO A 55 3.13 -4.09 15.57
N VAL A 56 1.97 -4.76 15.52
CA VAL A 56 1.45 -5.59 16.62
C VAL A 56 1.61 -7.09 16.40
N LEU A 57 2.29 -7.47 15.31
CA LEU A 57 2.64 -8.86 15.03
C LEU A 57 4.00 -9.20 15.61
N ARG A 58 4.10 -10.38 16.25
CA ARG A 58 5.36 -10.98 16.66
C ARG A 58 6.16 -11.42 15.42
N LEU A 59 7.45 -11.61 15.56
CA LEU A 59 8.31 -11.99 14.45
C LEU A 59 7.89 -13.32 13.81
N GLU A 60 7.56 -14.32 14.63
CA GLU A 60 7.09 -15.63 14.19
C GLU A 60 5.79 -15.51 13.37
N GLU A 61 4.87 -14.67 13.82
CA GLU A 61 3.61 -14.40 13.11
C GLU A 61 3.84 -13.70 11.75
N LYS A 62 4.77 -12.76 11.71
CA LYS A 62 5.16 -12.13 10.42
C LYS A 62 5.69 -13.17 9.44
N ARG A 63 6.53 -14.10 9.90
CA ARG A 63 7.06 -15.18 9.07
C ARG A 63 5.95 -16.06 8.48
N GLU A 64 4.93 -16.40 9.28
CA GLU A 64 3.78 -17.17 8.80
C GLU A 64 2.97 -16.39 7.76
N VAL A 65 2.71 -15.10 8.00
CA VAL A 65 2.03 -14.22 7.05
C VAL A 65 2.83 -14.10 5.75
N TYR A 66 4.16 -13.91 5.84
CA TYR A 66 5.01 -13.83 4.65
C TYR A 66 5.01 -15.14 3.84
N LYS A 67 5.03 -16.30 4.51
CA LYS A 67 4.95 -17.59 3.82
C LYS A 67 3.65 -17.75 3.06
N VAL A 68 2.51 -17.57 3.73
CA VAL A 68 1.19 -17.75 3.09
C VAL A 68 1.00 -16.79 1.93
N ALA A 69 1.21 -15.49 2.13
CA ALA A 69 1.01 -14.50 1.08
C ALA A 69 2.04 -14.62 -0.06
N GLY A 70 3.28 -14.92 0.28
CA GLY A 70 4.36 -15.08 -0.69
C GLY A 70 4.23 -16.32 -1.57
N ASP A 71 3.81 -17.45 -0.99
CA ASP A 71 3.57 -18.67 -1.77
C ASP A 71 2.41 -18.45 -2.76
N ILE A 72 1.33 -17.77 -2.34
CA ILE A 72 0.21 -17.41 -3.21
C ILE A 72 0.64 -16.44 -4.33
N ALA A 73 1.46 -15.44 -4.00
CA ALA A 73 1.98 -14.51 -5.00
C ALA A 73 2.86 -15.23 -6.03
N ARG A 74 3.72 -16.15 -5.57
CA ARG A 74 4.58 -16.97 -6.42
C ARG A 74 3.76 -17.89 -7.34
N GLU A 75 2.73 -18.58 -6.82
CA GLU A 75 1.79 -19.38 -7.62
C GLU A 75 1.14 -18.57 -8.72
N ALA A 76 0.83 -17.30 -8.44
CA ALA A 76 0.24 -16.37 -9.42
C ALA A 76 1.27 -15.69 -10.34
N ASN A 77 2.56 -15.97 -10.19
CA ASN A 77 3.66 -15.27 -10.86
C ASN A 77 3.62 -13.75 -10.66
N LYS A 78 3.41 -13.32 -9.40
CA LYS A 78 3.31 -11.93 -8.98
C LYS A 78 4.22 -11.63 -7.80
N ILE A 79 4.45 -10.35 -7.52
CA ILE A 79 5.38 -9.85 -6.51
C ILE A 79 4.79 -9.99 -5.10
N HIS A 80 5.63 -10.42 -4.16
CA HIS A 80 5.36 -10.30 -2.73
C HIS A 80 6.36 -9.36 -2.06
N ILE A 81 5.85 -8.32 -1.40
CA ILE A 81 6.63 -7.33 -0.66
C ILE A 81 6.41 -7.52 0.85
N ALA A 82 7.49 -7.72 1.60
CA ALA A 82 7.45 -7.72 3.06
C ALA A 82 7.63 -6.30 3.60
N ALA A 83 6.71 -5.81 4.42
CA ALA A 83 6.90 -4.54 5.11
C ALA A 83 7.75 -4.75 6.37
N VAL A 84 8.79 -3.93 6.53
CA VAL A 84 9.79 -3.99 7.59
C VAL A 84 9.82 -2.65 8.33
N MET A 85 9.73 -2.70 9.66
CA MET A 85 9.69 -1.51 10.54
C MET A 85 10.84 -1.54 11.54
N PRO A 86 12.09 -1.41 11.10
CA PRO A 86 13.25 -1.52 11.96
C PRO A 86 13.38 -0.28 12.85
N GLN A 87 13.80 -0.45 14.09
CA GLN A 87 14.09 0.64 15.01
C GLN A 87 15.57 1.03 15.02
N SER A 88 16.42 0.20 14.42
CA SER A 88 17.86 0.45 14.30
C SER A 88 18.41 -0.12 12.99
N THR A 89 19.59 0.33 12.57
CA THR A 89 20.32 -0.24 11.42
C THR A 89 20.61 -1.72 11.63
N ALA A 90 21.03 -2.11 12.84
CA ALA A 90 21.32 -3.51 13.17
C ALA A 90 20.09 -4.41 13.00
N GLU A 91 18.92 -3.96 13.46
CA GLU A 91 17.66 -4.68 13.26
C GLU A 91 17.29 -4.74 11.77
N GLY A 92 17.43 -3.62 11.04
CA GLY A 92 17.20 -3.58 9.60
C GLY A 92 18.04 -4.62 8.86
N ILE A 93 19.33 -4.68 9.15
CA ILE A 93 20.25 -5.67 8.58
C ILE A 93 19.83 -7.10 8.93
N ALA A 94 19.50 -7.37 10.19
CA ALA A 94 19.10 -8.70 10.63
C ALA A 94 17.82 -9.19 9.91
N VAL A 95 16.80 -8.33 9.83
CA VAL A 95 15.54 -8.66 9.16
C VAL A 95 15.73 -8.86 7.66
N MET A 96 16.53 -8.01 6.99
CA MET A 96 16.80 -8.19 5.55
C MET A 96 17.43 -9.55 5.24
N ARG A 97 18.40 -10.00 6.06
CA ARG A 97 19.02 -11.33 5.91
C ARG A 97 18.02 -12.47 6.14
N GLU A 98 17.12 -12.30 7.11
CA GLU A 98 16.08 -13.28 7.41
C GLU A 98 15.08 -13.44 6.26
N LEU A 99 14.70 -12.33 5.62
CA LEU A 99 13.75 -12.32 4.50
C LEU A 99 14.27 -13.09 3.28
N GLU A 100 15.58 -13.20 3.06
CA GLU A 100 16.14 -13.97 1.94
C GLU A 100 15.76 -15.46 1.96
N GLY A 101 15.43 -16.02 3.13
CA GLY A 101 14.97 -17.40 3.28
C GLY A 101 13.44 -17.59 3.12
N LEU A 102 12.69 -16.52 2.84
CA LEU A 102 11.24 -16.51 2.75
C LEU A 102 10.77 -16.22 1.31
N PRO A 103 9.52 -16.54 0.96
CA PRO A 103 8.95 -16.23 -0.36
C PRO A 103 8.63 -14.71 -0.48
N VAL A 104 9.66 -13.90 -0.50
CA VAL A 104 9.63 -12.43 -0.54
C VAL A 104 10.48 -11.95 -1.70
N ASP A 105 9.94 -11.07 -2.54
CA ASP A 105 10.64 -10.50 -3.70
C ASP A 105 11.29 -9.15 -3.38
N ALA A 106 10.77 -8.42 -2.38
CA ALA A 106 11.32 -7.14 -1.93
C ALA A 106 10.92 -6.82 -0.48
N ALA A 107 11.71 -5.97 0.16
CA ALA A 107 11.40 -5.40 1.47
C ALA A 107 10.96 -3.94 1.34
N MET A 108 9.77 -3.58 1.83
CA MET A 108 9.36 -2.19 1.99
C MET A 108 9.77 -1.70 3.37
N ILE A 109 10.75 -0.80 3.41
CA ILE A 109 11.35 -0.36 4.65
C ILE A 109 10.71 0.95 5.12
N PHE A 110 10.12 0.89 6.30
CA PHE A 110 9.63 2.07 7.01
C PHE A 110 10.80 2.84 7.62
N PRO A 111 10.69 4.19 7.70
CA PRO A 111 11.70 4.96 8.41
C PRO A 111 11.73 4.59 9.90
N PRO A 112 12.91 4.40 10.51
CA PRO A 112 13.04 4.20 11.94
C PRO A 112 12.41 5.33 12.77
N LEU A 113 11.85 5.01 13.95
CA LEU A 113 11.22 6.00 14.82
C LEU A 113 12.17 7.17 15.17
N LEU A 114 13.47 6.92 15.23
CA LEU A 114 14.48 7.96 15.45
C LEU A 114 14.36 9.13 14.46
N PHE A 115 13.93 8.88 13.22
CA PHE A 115 13.77 9.93 12.20
C PHE A 115 12.63 10.91 12.53
N ALA A 116 11.70 10.55 13.43
CA ALA A 116 10.62 11.42 13.86
C ALA A 116 11.03 12.44 14.94
N TRP A 117 12.19 12.26 15.57
CA TRP A 117 12.61 13.05 16.72
C TRP A 117 13.37 14.32 16.29
N GLY A 118 12.65 15.24 15.69
CA GLY A 118 13.19 16.52 15.23
C GLY A 118 13.63 16.52 13.74
N LYS A 119 14.42 17.52 13.38
CA LYS A 119 14.94 17.64 12.02
C LYS A 119 16.15 16.73 11.83
N VAL A 120 15.92 15.53 11.32
CA VAL A 120 16.99 14.60 10.95
C VAL A 120 17.43 14.90 9.51
N GLY A 121 18.72 15.17 9.34
CA GLY A 121 19.31 15.48 8.03
C GLY A 121 19.31 14.29 7.09
N GLY A 122 19.31 14.58 5.77
CA GLY A 122 19.34 13.57 4.70
C GLY A 122 20.53 12.61 4.81
N GLU A 123 21.68 13.08 5.28
CA GLU A 123 22.89 12.25 5.45
C GLU A 123 22.65 11.02 6.35
N LEU A 124 22.04 11.21 7.51
CA LEU A 124 21.73 10.09 8.41
C LEU A 124 20.73 9.12 7.78
N LYS A 125 19.74 9.63 7.05
CA LYS A 125 18.76 8.81 6.35
C LYS A 125 19.42 8.00 5.24
N CYS A 126 20.27 8.61 4.41
CA CYS A 126 21.00 7.93 3.36
C CYS A 126 21.89 6.83 3.91
N ARG A 127 22.68 7.12 4.95
CA ARG A 127 23.59 6.15 5.57
C ARG A 127 22.86 4.91 6.10
N PHE A 128 21.68 5.11 6.72
CA PHE A 128 20.85 4.00 7.15
C PHE A 128 20.50 3.06 5.97
N PHE A 129 20.03 3.62 4.84
CA PHE A 129 19.67 2.81 3.68
C PHE A 129 20.89 2.20 2.98
N GLU A 130 22.03 2.88 2.95
CA GLU A 130 23.29 2.34 2.43
C GLU A 130 23.73 1.07 3.19
N GLU A 131 23.72 1.13 4.53
CA GLU A 131 24.13 0.02 5.39
C GLU A 131 23.12 -1.15 5.29
N VAL A 132 21.82 -0.87 5.27
CA VAL A 132 20.79 -1.90 5.15
C VAL A 132 20.80 -2.54 3.76
N ALA A 133 20.95 -1.75 2.69
CA ALA A 133 21.03 -2.26 1.33
C ALA A 133 22.29 -3.12 1.09
N ALA A 134 23.40 -2.81 1.75
CA ALA A 134 24.62 -3.60 1.64
C ALA A 134 24.49 -5.00 2.29
N ALA A 135 23.53 -5.20 3.18
CA ALA A 135 23.42 -6.40 4.01
C ALA A 135 22.67 -7.58 3.36
N SER A 136 21.94 -7.35 2.26
CA SER A 136 21.06 -8.34 1.62
C SER A 136 21.00 -8.11 0.11
N ASN A 137 20.63 -9.14 -0.65
CA ASN A 137 20.39 -9.03 -2.09
C ASN A 137 18.93 -8.70 -2.44
N LEU A 138 18.04 -8.67 -1.46
CA LEU A 138 16.64 -8.32 -1.70
C LEU A 138 16.49 -6.87 -2.18
N PRO A 139 15.68 -6.64 -3.21
CA PRO A 139 15.25 -5.32 -3.60
C PRO A 139 14.57 -4.57 -2.46
N ILE A 140 14.74 -3.26 -2.43
CA ILE A 140 14.17 -2.36 -1.42
C ILE A 140 13.12 -1.45 -2.06
N VAL A 141 11.97 -1.34 -1.41
CA VAL A 141 10.98 -0.29 -1.65
C VAL A 141 11.14 0.75 -0.54
N LEU A 142 11.63 1.93 -0.91
CA LEU A 142 11.69 3.09 0.00
C LEU A 142 10.26 3.53 0.34
N PHE A 143 9.98 3.88 1.57
CA PHE A 143 8.63 4.30 1.97
C PHE A 143 8.58 5.67 2.65
N GLN A 144 7.87 6.61 2.03
CA GLN A 144 7.46 7.89 2.62
C GLN A 144 6.14 7.72 3.36
N VAL A 145 6.18 7.78 4.69
CA VAL A 145 4.97 7.73 5.52
C VAL A 145 4.27 9.10 5.61
N PRO A 146 2.95 9.16 5.88
CA PRO A 146 2.19 10.41 5.94
C PRO A 146 2.39 11.16 7.28
N VAL A 147 3.63 11.29 7.71
CA VAL A 147 3.99 11.97 8.96
C VAL A 147 5.13 12.93 8.65
N ALA A 148 4.88 14.22 8.78
CA ALA A 148 5.81 15.27 8.36
C ALA A 148 7.20 15.16 8.99
N SER A 149 7.30 14.73 10.26
CA SER A 149 8.58 14.55 10.95
C SER A 149 9.46 13.44 10.36
N TYR A 150 8.86 12.46 9.67
CA TYR A 150 9.57 11.40 8.96
C TYR A 150 9.90 11.76 7.51
N ALA A 151 9.37 12.88 6.98
CA ALA A 151 9.45 13.18 5.56
C ALA A 151 10.89 13.16 5.04
N TYR A 152 11.06 12.56 3.88
CA TYR A 152 12.25 12.73 3.05
C TYR A 152 12.04 13.98 2.19
N ASP A 153 13.03 14.84 2.16
CA ASP A 153 13.10 15.86 1.11
C ASP A 153 13.45 15.20 -0.24
N PRO A 154 13.11 15.83 -1.37
CA PRO A 154 13.32 15.26 -2.70
C PRO A 154 14.79 14.90 -2.99
N GLU A 155 15.76 15.68 -2.50
CA GLU A 155 17.19 15.38 -2.65
C GLU A 155 17.56 14.06 -1.94
N THR A 156 17.07 13.87 -0.71
CA THR A 156 17.28 12.64 0.06
C THR A 156 16.67 11.43 -0.66
N VAL A 157 15.46 11.57 -1.24
CA VAL A 157 14.83 10.51 -2.04
C VAL A 157 15.71 10.14 -3.24
N CYS A 158 16.20 11.13 -3.98
CA CYS A 158 17.08 10.90 -5.12
C CYS A 158 18.39 10.21 -4.71
N ARG A 159 19.02 10.65 -3.62
CA ARG A 159 20.27 10.04 -3.11
C ARG A 159 20.05 8.56 -2.74
N ILE A 160 19.00 8.25 -1.98
CA ILE A 160 18.66 6.86 -1.63
C ILE A 160 18.29 6.08 -2.89
N GLY A 161 17.57 6.69 -3.82
CA GLY A 161 17.17 6.10 -5.09
C GLY A 161 18.34 5.75 -6.03
N ARG A 162 19.54 6.27 -5.82
CA ARG A 162 20.76 5.87 -6.57
C ARG A 162 21.32 4.52 -6.14
N LEU A 163 20.97 4.05 -4.94
CA LEU A 163 21.37 2.72 -4.48
C LEU A 163 20.78 1.65 -5.42
N GLU A 164 21.60 0.74 -5.92
CA GLU A 164 21.20 -0.26 -6.92
C GLU A 164 19.98 -1.08 -6.47
N LYS A 165 19.94 -1.48 -5.21
CA LYS A 165 18.88 -2.31 -4.64
C LYS A 165 17.59 -1.54 -4.30
N VAL A 166 17.59 -0.21 -4.33
CA VAL A 166 16.38 0.58 -4.14
C VAL A 166 15.67 0.71 -5.49
N VAL A 167 14.69 -0.17 -5.73
CA VAL A 167 14.02 -0.34 -7.02
C VAL A 167 12.72 0.44 -7.14
N ALA A 168 12.09 0.74 -6.01
CA ALA A 168 10.83 1.48 -5.99
C ALA A 168 10.74 2.44 -4.78
N TYR A 169 9.90 3.43 -4.93
CA TYR A 169 9.56 4.40 -3.88
C TYR A 169 8.05 4.46 -3.71
N LYS A 170 7.56 4.05 -2.55
CA LYS A 170 6.17 4.28 -2.16
C LYS A 170 6.05 5.68 -1.58
N GLU A 171 5.45 6.58 -2.32
CA GLU A 171 5.16 7.94 -1.89
C GLU A 171 3.76 7.99 -1.28
N ALA A 172 3.66 8.27 0.02
CA ALA A 172 2.40 8.39 0.75
C ALA A 172 2.40 9.57 1.73
N SER A 173 2.94 10.68 1.30
CA SER A 173 2.96 11.91 2.10
C SER A 173 1.57 12.54 2.28
N PHE A 174 0.61 12.22 1.43
CA PHE A 174 -0.69 12.90 1.27
C PHE A 174 -0.55 14.39 0.95
N ASN A 175 0.62 14.79 0.44
CA ASN A 175 0.94 16.16 0.04
C ASN A 175 1.31 16.20 -1.44
N ILE A 176 0.38 16.68 -2.27
CA ILE A 176 0.57 16.71 -3.71
C ILE A 176 1.72 17.64 -4.15
N ASN A 177 2.02 18.67 -3.37
CA ASN A 177 3.14 19.57 -3.67
C ASN A 177 4.48 18.84 -3.46
N LEU A 178 4.63 18.10 -2.35
CA LEU A 178 5.82 17.29 -2.10
C LEU A 178 5.95 16.18 -3.15
N PHE A 179 4.83 15.52 -3.51
CA PHE A 179 4.80 14.52 -4.57
C PHE A 179 5.32 15.10 -5.88
N THR A 180 4.75 16.24 -6.33
CA THR A 180 5.12 16.89 -7.59
C THR A 180 6.60 17.30 -7.60
N GLU A 181 7.09 17.88 -6.52
CA GLU A 181 8.49 18.31 -6.42
C GLU A 181 9.44 17.11 -6.46
N THR A 182 9.09 16.03 -5.76
CA THR A 182 9.88 14.78 -5.76
C THR A 182 9.91 14.17 -7.17
N MET A 183 8.77 14.10 -7.85
CA MET A 183 8.70 13.58 -9.23
C MET A 183 9.55 14.42 -10.19
N ARG A 184 9.45 15.76 -10.11
CA ARG A 184 10.26 16.69 -10.93
C ARG A 184 11.76 16.45 -10.73
N GLN A 185 12.20 16.24 -9.49
CA GLN A 185 13.61 16.03 -9.20
C GLN A 185 14.09 14.64 -9.66
N LEU A 186 13.29 13.59 -9.46
CA LEU A 186 13.59 12.24 -9.96
C LEU A 186 13.70 12.23 -11.50
N GLU A 187 12.85 12.96 -12.19
CA GLU A 187 12.90 13.12 -13.64
C GLU A 187 14.18 13.86 -14.09
N ALA A 188 14.50 14.97 -13.43
CA ALA A 188 15.72 15.74 -13.73
C ALA A 188 17.00 14.90 -13.55
N GLU A 189 17.02 14.02 -12.57
CA GLU A 189 18.13 13.09 -12.33
C GLU A 189 18.05 11.80 -13.18
N ARG A 190 17.04 11.66 -14.02
CA ARG A 190 16.78 10.45 -14.82
C ARG A 190 16.74 9.19 -13.97
N SER A 191 16.10 9.28 -12.80
CA SER A 191 15.98 8.14 -11.89
C SER A 191 15.25 6.98 -12.53
N GLU A 192 15.80 5.78 -12.36
CA GLU A 192 15.20 4.53 -12.83
C GLU A 192 14.36 3.82 -11.74
N MET A 193 14.14 4.50 -10.61
CA MET A 193 13.32 3.99 -9.51
C MET A 193 11.82 4.13 -9.83
N ALA A 194 11.04 3.05 -9.70
CA ALA A 194 9.61 3.12 -9.88
C ALA A 194 8.93 3.90 -8.73
N VAL A 195 8.08 4.87 -9.04
CA VAL A 195 7.28 5.56 -8.01
C VAL A 195 5.89 4.94 -7.95
N LEU A 196 5.53 4.43 -6.76
CA LEU A 196 4.24 3.85 -6.43
C LEU A 196 3.48 4.85 -5.55
N THR A 197 2.35 5.36 -6.03
CA THR A 197 1.55 6.23 -5.17
C THR A 197 0.94 5.45 -4.01
N GLY A 198 1.11 5.97 -2.80
CA GLY A 198 0.44 5.51 -1.58
C GLY A 198 -0.65 6.49 -1.14
N ASN A 199 -0.98 7.44 -2.00
CA ASN A 199 -1.89 8.54 -1.69
C ASN A 199 -3.31 8.18 -2.10
N ASP A 200 -4.07 7.52 -1.24
CA ASP A 200 -5.43 7.04 -1.50
C ASP A 200 -6.38 8.17 -1.98
N ARG A 201 -6.04 9.45 -1.77
CA ARG A 201 -6.89 10.60 -2.12
C ARG A 201 -6.71 11.12 -3.55
N PHE A 202 -5.52 10.92 -4.15
CA PHE A 202 -5.19 11.45 -5.48
C PHE A 202 -4.41 10.44 -6.34
N VAL A 203 -4.96 9.24 -6.46
CA VAL A 203 -4.32 8.13 -7.19
C VAL A 203 -4.20 8.43 -8.68
N ALA A 204 -5.30 8.86 -9.32
CA ALA A 204 -5.32 9.17 -10.75
C ALA A 204 -4.39 10.34 -11.09
N GLU A 205 -4.37 11.38 -10.25
CA GLU A 205 -3.48 12.53 -10.40
C GLU A 205 -2.01 12.13 -10.25
N SER A 206 -1.71 11.14 -9.40
CA SER A 206 -0.35 10.62 -9.27
C SER A 206 0.19 10.01 -10.58
N TYR A 207 -0.67 9.33 -11.36
CA TYR A 207 -0.29 8.81 -12.67
C TYR A 207 -0.02 9.93 -13.67
N MET A 208 -0.81 11.01 -13.64
CA MET A 208 -0.55 12.21 -14.46
C MET A 208 0.81 12.85 -14.12
N LEU A 209 1.26 12.71 -12.88
CA LEU A 209 2.55 13.20 -12.40
C LEU A 209 3.69 12.17 -12.59
N GLY A 210 3.44 11.02 -13.24
CA GLY A 210 4.46 10.05 -13.61
C GLY A 210 4.59 8.84 -12.69
N ALA A 211 3.67 8.59 -11.75
CA ALA A 211 3.64 7.33 -11.00
C ALA A 211 3.56 6.13 -11.95
N ARG A 212 4.24 5.04 -11.58
CA ARG A 212 4.28 3.79 -12.35
C ARG A 212 3.38 2.70 -11.78
N GLY A 213 2.79 2.96 -10.63
CA GLY A 213 1.90 2.04 -9.94
C GLY A 213 1.29 2.68 -8.71
N ALA A 214 0.50 1.88 -7.99
CA ALA A 214 -0.11 2.28 -6.72
C ALA A 214 0.12 1.21 -5.65
N LEU A 215 0.34 1.64 -4.40
CA LEU A 215 0.41 0.80 -3.22
C LEU A 215 -0.46 1.43 -2.14
N ILE A 216 -1.78 1.17 -2.20
CA ILE A 216 -2.82 1.88 -1.47
C ILE A 216 -3.65 0.97 -0.58
N GLY A 217 -3.96 1.43 0.63
CA GLY A 217 -4.64 0.63 1.66
C GLY A 217 -6.08 0.34 1.33
N VAL A 218 -6.79 1.26 0.71
CA VAL A 218 -8.20 1.11 0.32
C VAL A 218 -8.41 -0.01 -0.71
N ALA A 219 -7.36 -0.40 -1.43
CA ALA A 219 -7.44 -1.44 -2.47
C ALA A 219 -7.74 -2.86 -1.93
N ASN A 220 -7.82 -3.05 -0.61
CA ASN A 220 -8.43 -4.26 -0.03
C ASN A 220 -9.92 -4.39 -0.39
N LEU A 221 -10.58 -3.28 -0.71
CA LEU A 221 -11.99 -3.18 -1.07
C LEU A 221 -12.12 -2.70 -2.52
N ALA A 222 -13.09 -3.22 -3.26
CA ALA A 222 -13.27 -2.87 -4.67
C ALA A 222 -11.98 -3.00 -5.51
N THR A 223 -11.13 -3.98 -5.22
CA THR A 223 -9.77 -4.16 -5.74
C THR A 223 -9.71 -4.07 -7.27
N ALA A 224 -10.68 -4.66 -7.97
CA ALA A 224 -10.75 -4.65 -9.44
C ALA A 224 -10.89 -3.23 -10.02
N LYS A 225 -11.59 -2.32 -9.32
CA LYS A 225 -11.75 -0.90 -9.73
C LYS A 225 -10.43 -0.15 -9.56
N TRP A 226 -9.71 -0.37 -8.48
CA TRP A 226 -8.36 0.21 -8.29
C TRP A 226 -7.38 -0.32 -9.35
N GLY A 227 -7.47 -1.61 -9.69
CA GLY A 227 -6.73 -2.18 -10.81
C GLY A 227 -7.12 -1.57 -12.17
N ALA A 228 -8.36 -1.12 -12.35
CA ALA A 228 -8.78 -0.40 -13.54
C ALA A 228 -8.19 1.03 -13.59
N ILE A 229 -8.14 1.74 -12.46
CA ILE A 229 -7.46 3.04 -12.36
C ILE A 229 -5.97 2.90 -12.74
N ASP A 230 -5.28 1.86 -12.19
CA ASP A 230 -3.87 1.60 -12.52
C ASP A 230 -3.68 1.40 -14.02
N ARG A 231 -4.49 0.53 -14.64
CA ARG A 231 -4.37 0.27 -16.08
C ARG A 231 -4.63 1.52 -16.93
N ALA A 232 -5.68 2.28 -16.60
CA ALA A 232 -6.00 3.53 -17.29
C ALA A 232 -4.88 4.56 -17.12
N GLY A 233 -4.39 4.73 -15.88
CA GLY A 233 -3.30 5.68 -15.58
C GLY A 233 -2.00 5.34 -16.32
N ARG A 234 -1.61 4.06 -16.36
CA ARG A 234 -0.42 3.61 -17.11
C ARG A 234 -0.59 3.63 -18.63
N ALA A 235 -1.83 3.58 -19.10
CA ALA A 235 -2.16 3.78 -20.52
C ALA A 235 -2.36 5.25 -20.88
N GLU A 236 -2.11 6.18 -19.95
CA GLU A 236 -2.30 7.62 -20.10
C GLU A 236 -3.77 8.03 -20.36
N ASP A 237 -4.72 7.13 -20.16
CA ASP A 237 -6.16 7.45 -20.14
C ASP A 237 -6.58 8.04 -18.79
N TYR A 238 -6.08 9.25 -18.55
CA TYR A 238 -6.32 9.96 -17.29
C TYR A 238 -7.80 10.33 -17.10
N ARG A 239 -8.56 10.48 -18.19
CA ARG A 239 -10.00 10.75 -18.12
C ARG A 239 -10.73 9.57 -17.47
N GLU A 240 -10.45 8.37 -17.95
CA GLU A 240 -11.04 7.14 -17.40
C GLU A 240 -10.55 6.88 -15.96
N ALA A 241 -9.27 7.06 -15.69
CA ALA A 241 -8.73 6.92 -14.33
C ALA A 241 -9.45 7.86 -13.34
N MET A 242 -9.64 9.12 -13.71
CA MET A 242 -10.35 10.12 -12.89
C MET A 242 -11.84 9.79 -12.75
N ARG A 243 -12.49 9.27 -13.79
CA ARG A 243 -13.89 8.84 -13.73
C ARG A 243 -14.07 7.75 -12.68
N ILE A 244 -13.26 6.69 -12.75
CA ILE A 244 -13.33 5.58 -11.80
C ILE A 244 -12.98 6.05 -10.38
N GLN A 245 -11.98 6.91 -10.22
CA GLN A 245 -11.61 7.46 -8.92
C GLN A 245 -12.76 8.23 -8.25
N ARG A 246 -13.55 8.98 -9.03
CA ARG A 246 -14.73 9.70 -8.50
C ARG A 246 -15.81 8.72 -8.00
N GLU A 247 -16.04 7.61 -8.71
CA GLU A 247 -16.97 6.57 -8.26
C GLU A 247 -16.57 5.98 -6.91
N LEU A 248 -15.26 5.85 -6.65
CA LEU A 248 -14.70 5.32 -5.41
C LEU A 248 -14.55 6.38 -4.31
N GLY A 249 -14.94 7.63 -4.56
CA GLY A 249 -14.75 8.73 -3.60
C GLY A 249 -15.41 8.46 -2.26
N GLU A 250 -16.68 8.06 -2.27
CA GLU A 250 -17.46 7.74 -1.05
C GLU A 250 -16.84 6.56 -0.28
N LEU A 251 -16.26 5.57 -0.97
CA LEU A 251 -15.59 4.43 -0.32
C LEU A 251 -14.34 4.87 0.45
N LYS A 252 -13.55 5.76 -0.12
CA LYS A 252 -12.36 6.30 0.57
C LYS A 252 -12.75 7.04 1.84
N GLU A 253 -13.73 7.92 1.75
CA GLU A 253 -14.20 8.69 2.92
C GLU A 253 -14.81 7.77 3.98
N LEU A 254 -15.52 6.73 3.58
CA LEU A 254 -16.09 5.73 4.50
C LEU A 254 -14.99 5.03 5.31
N VAL A 255 -13.90 4.65 4.65
CA VAL A 255 -12.80 3.91 5.28
C VAL A 255 -11.89 4.81 6.10
N PHE A 256 -11.49 5.96 5.54
CA PHE A 256 -10.48 6.85 6.14
C PHE A 256 -11.06 8.09 6.83
N SER A 257 -12.34 8.05 7.24
CA SER A 257 -12.89 9.06 8.14
C SER A 257 -12.19 9.04 9.50
N GLU A 258 -12.23 10.17 10.21
CA GLU A 258 -11.67 10.23 11.57
C GLU A 258 -12.51 9.40 12.56
N PRO A 259 -11.87 8.76 13.53
CA PRO A 259 -10.42 8.66 13.71
C PRO A 259 -9.80 7.65 12.71
N ILE A 260 -8.77 8.09 11.96
CA ILE A 260 -8.13 7.31 10.90
C ILE A 260 -7.49 5.99 11.39
N VAL A 261 -7.23 5.88 12.68
CA VAL A 261 -6.71 4.65 13.30
C VAL A 261 -7.67 3.48 13.14
N GLU A 262 -8.98 3.74 13.01
CA GLU A 262 -10.03 2.73 12.84
C GLU A 262 -10.17 2.22 11.40
N ALA A 263 -9.43 2.78 10.44
CA ALA A 263 -9.52 2.37 9.04
C ALA A 263 -9.32 0.86 8.85
N VAL A 264 -8.43 0.24 9.63
CA VAL A 264 -8.20 -1.21 9.56
C VAL A 264 -9.42 -2.00 10.02
N ALA A 265 -10.04 -1.59 11.12
CA ALA A 265 -11.28 -2.21 11.63
C ALA A 265 -12.41 -2.09 10.59
N ARG A 266 -12.58 -0.92 9.98
CA ARG A 266 -13.58 -0.67 8.94
C ARG A 266 -13.38 -1.54 7.70
N ILE A 267 -12.14 -1.66 7.22
CA ILE A 267 -11.80 -2.57 6.12
C ILE A 267 -12.15 -4.01 6.49
N LYS A 268 -11.75 -4.49 7.67
CA LYS A 268 -12.02 -5.86 8.11
C LYS A 268 -13.52 -6.15 8.25
N ILE A 269 -14.31 -5.21 8.73
CA ILE A 269 -15.77 -5.34 8.81
C ILE A 269 -16.36 -5.57 7.43
N ILE A 270 -15.96 -4.77 6.45
CA ILE A 270 -16.45 -4.91 5.07
C ILE A 270 -15.99 -6.25 4.48
N LEU A 271 -14.72 -6.62 4.63
CA LEU A 271 -14.20 -7.91 4.15
C LEU A 271 -14.90 -9.11 4.80
N ARG A 272 -15.27 -9.01 6.09
CA ARG A 272 -16.09 -10.03 6.76
C ARG A 272 -17.49 -10.07 6.18
N HIS A 273 -18.09 -8.93 5.91
CA HIS A 273 -19.40 -8.85 5.26
C HIS A 273 -19.39 -9.48 3.85
N GLU A 274 -18.30 -9.32 3.11
CA GLU A 274 -18.06 -9.97 1.81
C GLU A 274 -17.71 -11.47 1.93
N GLY A 275 -17.56 -12.01 3.15
CA GLY A 275 -17.19 -13.41 3.38
C GLY A 275 -15.73 -13.75 3.11
N LEU A 276 -14.89 -12.73 2.89
CA LEU A 276 -13.46 -12.91 2.59
C LEU A 276 -12.62 -13.22 3.83
N ILE A 277 -13.03 -12.76 5.01
CA ILE A 277 -12.44 -13.12 6.29
C ILE A 277 -13.52 -13.54 7.29
N ALA A 278 -13.17 -14.36 8.27
CA ALA A 278 -14.14 -14.90 9.23
C ALA A 278 -14.46 -13.91 10.37
N SER A 279 -13.52 -13.04 10.72
CA SER A 279 -13.65 -12.11 11.85
C SER A 279 -13.07 -10.74 11.50
N ALA A 280 -13.69 -9.68 12.01
CA ALA A 280 -13.20 -8.30 11.89
C ALA A 280 -12.31 -7.88 13.08
N ALA A 281 -11.85 -8.82 13.90
CA ALA A 281 -11.02 -8.53 15.05
C ALA A 281 -9.74 -7.78 14.65
N VAL A 282 -9.40 -6.75 15.44
CA VAL A 282 -8.13 -6.01 15.39
C VAL A 282 -7.36 -6.24 16.69
N ARG A 283 -6.05 -6.11 16.65
CA ARG A 283 -5.21 -6.28 17.85
C ARG A 283 -5.04 -4.96 18.61
N ARG A 284 -5.03 -5.06 19.93
CA ARG A 284 -4.70 -3.92 20.80
C ARG A 284 -3.31 -3.34 20.47
N PRO A 285 -3.12 -2.03 20.59
CA PRO A 285 -4.02 -1.06 21.22
C PRO A 285 -5.21 -0.59 20.38
N GLN A 286 -5.37 -1.08 19.13
CA GLN A 286 -6.57 -0.74 18.34
C GLN A 286 -7.82 -1.32 19.03
N LEU A 287 -8.87 -0.53 19.02
CA LEU A 287 -10.21 -0.95 19.41
C LEU A 287 -11.01 -1.18 18.12
N GLY A 288 -11.94 -2.14 18.16
CA GLY A 288 -12.93 -2.27 17.11
C GLY A 288 -13.91 -1.09 17.15
N VAL A 289 -14.71 -0.94 16.11
CA VAL A 289 -15.82 0.02 16.09
C VAL A 289 -17.03 -0.53 16.87
N THR A 290 -17.97 0.33 17.22
CA THR A 290 -19.22 -0.07 17.88
C THR A 290 -20.12 -0.88 16.94
N GLU A 291 -21.04 -1.68 17.49
CA GLU A 291 -22.03 -2.41 16.67
C GLU A 291 -22.91 -1.47 15.82
N GLU A 292 -23.24 -0.31 16.34
CA GLU A 292 -24.02 0.69 15.61
C GLU A 292 -23.23 1.23 14.43
N GLU A 293 -21.96 1.55 14.63
CA GLU A 293 -21.07 2.01 13.57
C GLU A 293 -20.86 0.92 12.53
N GLU A 294 -20.68 -0.34 12.94
CA GLU A 294 -20.58 -1.48 12.03
C GLU A 294 -21.82 -1.61 11.13
N LYS A 295 -23.02 -1.57 11.69
CA LYS A 295 -24.28 -1.62 10.92
C LYS A 295 -24.36 -0.47 9.92
N ARG A 296 -24.00 0.75 10.34
CA ARG A 296 -23.96 1.94 9.48
C ARG A 296 -22.92 1.80 8.36
N LEU A 297 -21.73 1.27 8.67
CA LEU A 297 -20.66 1.03 7.72
C LEU A 297 -21.08 0.06 6.61
N VAL A 298 -21.66 -1.10 6.99
CA VAL A 298 -22.13 -2.13 6.05
C VAL A 298 -23.25 -1.58 5.16
N ALA A 299 -24.21 -0.87 5.74
CA ALA A 299 -25.30 -0.26 4.97
C ALA A 299 -24.79 0.81 3.99
N SER A 300 -23.80 1.61 4.39
CA SER A 300 -23.20 2.62 3.51
C SER A 300 -22.40 1.97 2.38
N TYR A 301 -21.64 0.93 2.68
CA TYR A 301 -20.89 0.17 1.68
C TYR A 301 -21.82 -0.46 0.63
N GLY A 302 -22.94 -1.06 1.04
CA GLY A 302 -23.95 -1.59 0.11
C GLY A 302 -24.44 -0.54 -0.89
N ARG A 303 -24.80 0.66 -0.40
CA ARG A 303 -25.23 1.77 -1.27
C ARG A 303 -24.13 2.24 -2.24
N ILE A 304 -22.88 2.24 -1.78
CA ILE A 304 -21.73 2.60 -2.64
C ILE A 304 -21.58 1.55 -3.75
N LEU A 305 -21.64 0.26 -3.43
CA LEU A 305 -21.54 -0.80 -4.42
C LEU A 305 -22.65 -0.74 -5.47
N GLU A 306 -23.88 -0.47 -5.08
CA GLU A 306 -24.99 -0.28 -6.00
C GLU A 306 -24.72 0.84 -7.01
N LYS A 307 -24.21 1.99 -6.55
CA LYS A 307 -23.82 3.12 -7.41
C LYS A 307 -22.67 2.76 -8.35
N VAL A 308 -21.64 2.09 -7.83
CA VAL A 308 -20.44 1.72 -8.58
C VAL A 308 -20.71 0.61 -9.60
N SER A 309 -21.74 -0.22 -9.38
CA SER A 309 -22.16 -1.32 -10.26
C SER A 309 -23.25 -0.93 -11.25
N ALA A 310 -23.91 0.22 -11.05
CA ALA A 310 -24.96 0.69 -11.95
C ALA A 310 -24.38 0.98 -13.35
N PRO A 311 -25.02 0.48 -14.43
CA PRO A 311 -24.63 0.86 -15.78
C PRO A 311 -24.79 2.38 -15.95
N GLU A 312 -23.84 3.00 -16.67
CA GLU A 312 -23.90 4.44 -16.97
C GLU A 312 -25.29 4.78 -17.52
N ARG A 313 -26.00 5.68 -16.86
CA ARG A 313 -27.13 6.37 -17.49
C ARG A 313 -26.53 7.22 -18.58
N GLY A 314 -26.72 6.78 -19.85
CA GLY A 314 -26.27 7.51 -21.01
C GLY A 314 -26.69 8.98 -20.89
N ASP A 315 -25.73 9.85 -20.77
CA ASP A 315 -25.93 11.29 -20.83
C ASP A 315 -26.18 11.66 -22.32
N HIS A 316 -27.41 11.40 -22.75
CA HIS A 316 -27.92 11.92 -24.01
C HIS A 316 -28.45 13.33 -23.75
N GLY A 317 -27.55 14.28 -23.62
CA GLY A 317 -27.89 15.66 -23.39
C GLY A 317 -26.77 16.62 -23.78
N ALA A 318 -26.24 16.47 -24.99
CA ALA A 318 -25.49 17.56 -25.60
C ALA A 318 -26.52 18.62 -26.02
N SER A 319 -26.73 19.64 -25.19
CA SER A 319 -27.33 20.89 -25.63
C SER A 319 -26.26 21.70 -26.36
N PRO A 320 -26.49 22.12 -27.60
CA PRO A 320 -25.52 22.97 -28.31
C PRO A 320 -25.64 24.42 -27.80
N LEU A 321 -24.51 24.97 -27.36
CA LEU A 321 -24.27 26.42 -27.33
C LEU A 321 -23.07 26.73 -28.22
#